data_ac268ba6279452becbc34ce8e5d373ee
#
_entry.id   ac268ba6279452becbc34ce8e5d373ee
#
_cell.length_a   1.000
_cell.length_b   1.000
_cell.length_c   1.000
_cell.angle_alpha   90.00
_cell.angle_beta   90.00
_cell.angle_gamma   90.00
#
_symmetry.space_group_name_H-M   'P 1'
#
loop_
_entity.id
_entity.type
_entity.pdbx_description
1 polymer ?
#
loop_
_entity_poly.entity_id
_entity_poly.type
_entity_poly.pdbx_seq_one_letter_code
_entity_poly.pdbx_strand_id
1 'polypeptide(L)'
;MANGNSATLTRRYNRTVVLDALRRHGSLSRVELARLSGLTPQGIRNIIEDLIDTGLVRETGRRRGQRGQPQIDIEINPGAGYCLGLHVAAGLCHAIATDLAGNVLARPEARAFNGDHGQRLNALEVISHEIEAAAGGLSRLGTGVVVSRPLASRWSATGGLADAQAEFAKPFEALFASAPLVFENDANAAAMAEYTHGQAKGRGDFLYLFLGEGVGGAIVQSGVPVHGGRGNAGEFGHILIDPKGPKCHCGNRGCLHGYLALDGLRHFLPTDAPLAPETLPQAWLDGAASALSRALVSLENIFDPQAIVLGGTAPVWLLHKLVERMGDPGPSVRSDAAETRVEVSGLGQSCALIGAAALPLLALTSPDPATLMKEPSVET
;
A
#
# COMPACT_ATOMS: atom_id res chain seq x y z
N MET A 1 25.56 -17.47 11.80
CA MET A 1 26.72 -17.38 10.89
C MET A 1 26.34 -16.52 9.71
N ALA A 2 27.12 -15.52 9.34
CA ALA A 2 26.83 -14.70 8.16
C ALA A 2 27.19 -15.53 6.91
N ASN A 3 26.19 -15.93 6.15
CA ASN A 3 26.41 -16.59 4.85
C ASN A 3 26.77 -15.53 3.81
N GLY A 4 27.81 -15.79 3.02
CA GLY A 4 28.20 -14.93 1.91
C GLY A 4 27.11 -14.84 0.84
N ASN A 5 26.87 -13.66 0.26
CA ASN A 5 25.92 -13.47 -0.83
C ASN A 5 26.37 -14.25 -2.08
N SER A 6 25.46 -15.05 -2.64
CA SER A 6 25.72 -15.62 -3.94
C SER A 6 25.68 -14.53 -5.02
N ALA A 7 26.47 -14.67 -6.08
CA ALA A 7 26.47 -13.74 -7.22
C ALA A 7 25.07 -13.59 -7.85
N THR A 8 24.25 -14.64 -7.79
CA THR A 8 22.86 -14.66 -8.27
C THR A 8 21.95 -13.78 -7.42
N LEU A 9 22.04 -13.85 -6.08
CA LEU A 9 21.25 -13.02 -5.19
C LEU A 9 21.63 -11.54 -5.33
N THR A 10 22.94 -11.24 -5.43
CA THR A 10 23.42 -9.88 -5.65
C THR A 10 22.93 -9.34 -7.01
N ARG A 11 22.95 -10.14 -8.07
CA ARG A 11 22.41 -9.73 -9.38
C ARG A 11 20.91 -9.44 -9.31
N ARG A 12 20.16 -10.31 -8.65
CA ARG A 12 18.70 -10.13 -8.46
C ARG A 12 18.42 -8.84 -7.69
N TYR A 13 19.11 -8.60 -6.57
CA TYR A 13 18.98 -7.39 -5.78
C TYR A 13 19.32 -6.13 -6.60
N ASN A 14 20.46 -6.11 -7.29
CA ASN A 14 20.88 -4.96 -8.09
C ASN A 14 19.87 -4.65 -9.22
N ARG A 15 19.24 -5.69 -9.79
CA ARG A 15 18.17 -5.54 -10.78
C ARG A 15 16.95 -4.80 -10.20
N THR A 16 16.51 -5.16 -8.99
CA THR A 16 15.42 -4.44 -8.32
C THR A 16 15.80 -3.02 -7.92
N VAL A 17 17.07 -2.75 -7.55
CA VAL A 17 17.55 -1.38 -7.30
C VAL A 17 17.41 -0.50 -8.55
N VAL A 18 17.74 -1.02 -9.73
CA VAL A 18 17.59 -0.28 -10.99
C VAL A 18 16.10 -0.06 -11.34
N LEU A 19 15.27 -1.08 -11.17
CA LEU A 19 13.82 -0.97 -11.40
C LEU A 19 13.16 0.03 -10.43
N ASP A 20 13.55 0.03 -9.15
CA ASP A 20 13.06 0.99 -8.15
C ASP A 20 13.44 2.43 -8.51
N ALA A 21 14.67 2.66 -8.97
CA ALA A 21 15.10 3.97 -9.43
C ALA A 21 14.24 4.46 -10.61
N LEU A 22 13.98 3.59 -11.59
CA LEU A 22 13.11 3.91 -12.74
C LEU A 22 11.66 4.15 -12.30
N ARG A 23 11.12 3.35 -11.38
CA ARG A 23 9.76 3.53 -10.86
C ARG A 23 9.59 4.87 -10.14
N ARG A 24 10.57 5.27 -9.32
CA ARG A 24 10.52 6.51 -8.52
C ARG A 24 10.74 7.76 -9.36
N HIS A 25 11.66 7.70 -10.29
CA HIS A 25 12.14 8.89 -11.02
C HIS A 25 11.67 8.92 -12.48
N GLY A 26 11.00 7.87 -12.96
CA GLY A 26 10.58 7.78 -14.36
C GLY A 26 11.75 7.44 -15.28
N SER A 27 11.81 8.12 -16.43
CA SER A 27 12.82 7.89 -17.45
C SER A 27 14.18 8.43 -17.04
N LEU A 28 15.23 7.59 -17.04
CA LEU A 28 16.59 7.90 -16.60
C LEU A 28 17.63 7.40 -17.62
N SER A 29 18.71 8.15 -17.78
CA SER A 29 19.88 7.68 -18.52
C SER A 29 20.71 6.67 -17.72
N ARG A 30 21.54 5.87 -18.42
CA ARG A 30 22.47 4.91 -17.76
C ARG A 30 23.41 5.59 -16.75
N VAL A 31 23.79 6.85 -17.00
CA VAL A 31 24.66 7.64 -16.10
C VAL A 31 23.90 8.02 -14.82
N GLU A 32 22.65 8.48 -14.96
CA GLU A 32 21.79 8.81 -13.81
C GLU A 32 21.49 7.56 -12.99
N LEU A 33 21.22 6.42 -13.63
CA LEU A 33 21.03 5.13 -12.96
C LEU A 33 22.28 4.70 -12.18
N ALA A 34 23.48 4.82 -12.75
CA ALA A 34 24.71 4.51 -12.05
C ALA A 34 24.92 5.39 -10.82
N ARG A 35 24.62 6.69 -10.95
CA ARG A 35 24.72 7.64 -9.83
C ARG A 35 23.72 7.34 -8.72
N LEU A 36 22.47 7.05 -9.05
CA LEU A 36 21.41 6.79 -8.07
C LEU A 36 21.55 5.44 -7.38
N SER A 37 21.99 4.41 -8.10
CA SER A 37 22.13 3.06 -7.57
C SER A 37 23.45 2.77 -6.89
N GLY A 38 24.48 3.61 -7.11
CA GLY A 38 25.86 3.35 -6.66
C GLY A 38 26.55 2.19 -7.40
N LEU A 39 25.94 1.67 -8.48
CA LEU A 39 26.50 0.59 -9.28
C LEU A 39 27.51 1.11 -10.32
N THR A 40 28.45 0.26 -10.71
CA THR A 40 29.40 0.60 -11.76
C THR A 40 28.71 0.79 -13.12
N PRO A 41 29.25 1.63 -14.03
CA PRO A 41 28.69 1.81 -15.38
C PRO A 41 28.56 0.49 -16.16
N GLN A 42 29.51 -0.44 -16.00
CA GLN A 42 29.44 -1.77 -16.62
C GLN A 42 28.33 -2.63 -16.01
N GLY A 43 28.14 -2.57 -14.67
CA GLY A 43 27.05 -3.25 -13.97
C GLY A 43 25.69 -2.76 -14.44
N ILE A 44 25.51 -1.44 -14.56
CA ILE A 44 24.27 -0.84 -15.10
C ILE A 44 24.03 -1.31 -16.54
N ARG A 45 25.06 -1.30 -17.39
CA ARG A 45 24.91 -1.75 -18.78
C ARG A 45 24.38 -3.18 -18.86
N ASN A 46 24.99 -4.11 -18.14
CA ASN A 46 24.60 -5.52 -18.13
C ASN A 46 23.18 -5.72 -17.60
N ILE A 47 22.79 -4.96 -16.53
CA ILE A 47 21.45 -5.02 -15.94
C ILE A 47 20.40 -4.47 -16.93
N ILE A 48 20.69 -3.36 -17.59
CA ILE A 48 19.74 -2.76 -18.55
C ILE A 48 19.56 -3.66 -19.77
N GLU A 49 20.63 -4.26 -20.32
CA GLU A 49 20.54 -5.24 -21.41
C GLU A 49 19.64 -6.42 -21.01
N ASP A 50 19.83 -7.01 -19.82
CA ASP A 50 18.99 -8.09 -19.28
C ASP A 50 17.51 -7.65 -19.07
N LEU A 51 17.27 -6.41 -18.61
CA LEU A 51 15.93 -5.90 -18.43
C LEU A 51 15.22 -5.59 -19.76
N ILE A 52 15.95 -5.15 -20.79
CA ILE A 52 15.44 -4.98 -22.15
C ILE A 52 15.10 -6.35 -22.78
N ASP A 53 15.99 -7.34 -22.65
CA ASP A 53 15.78 -8.68 -23.17
C ASP A 53 14.55 -9.37 -22.53
N THR A 54 14.28 -9.07 -21.25
CA THR A 54 13.06 -9.55 -20.57
C THR A 54 11.83 -8.66 -20.82
N GLY A 55 11.96 -7.57 -21.57
CA GLY A 55 10.88 -6.66 -21.92
C GLY A 55 10.41 -5.76 -20.78
N LEU A 56 11.03 -5.80 -19.59
CA LEU A 56 10.61 -5.01 -18.41
C LEU A 56 10.94 -3.54 -18.52
N VAL A 57 11.96 -3.19 -19.29
CA VAL A 57 12.30 -1.80 -19.57
C VAL A 57 12.44 -1.58 -21.07
N ARG A 58 12.34 -0.34 -21.51
CA ARG A 58 12.54 0.06 -22.91
C ARG A 58 13.35 1.33 -23.01
N GLU A 59 13.97 1.54 -24.15
CA GLU A 59 14.59 2.80 -24.53
C GLU A 59 13.51 3.79 -25.05
N THR A 60 13.52 5.05 -24.57
CA THR A 60 12.50 6.08 -24.93
C THR A 60 13.04 7.10 -25.86
N GLY A 61 14.07 7.25 -26.31
CA GLY A 61 14.53 8.29 -27.21
C GLY A 61 15.80 9.01 -26.74
N ARG A 62 16.24 9.92 -27.56
CA ARG A 62 17.50 10.64 -27.31
C ARG A 62 17.21 11.98 -26.70
N ARG A 63 17.64 12.22 -25.47
CA ARG A 63 17.65 13.54 -24.85
C ARG A 63 18.91 14.29 -25.34
N ARG A 64 18.74 15.46 -25.97
CA ARG A 64 19.90 16.33 -26.28
C ARG A 64 20.37 16.98 -25.00
N GLY A 65 21.51 16.55 -24.48
CA GLY A 65 22.19 17.22 -23.36
C GLY A 65 22.81 18.56 -23.82
N GLN A 66 23.05 19.46 -22.87
CA GLN A 66 23.67 20.75 -23.14
C GLN A 66 25.14 20.66 -23.65
N ARG A 67 25.87 19.55 -23.40
CA ARG A 67 27.19 19.22 -23.96
C ARG A 67 27.38 17.69 -23.92
N GLY A 68 27.66 17.03 -25.04
CA GLY A 68 28.03 15.62 -25.12
C GLY A 68 27.20 14.82 -26.13
N GLN A 69 27.43 13.50 -26.21
CA GLN A 69 26.63 12.58 -27.01
C GLN A 69 25.18 12.53 -26.49
N PRO A 70 24.18 12.39 -27.40
CA PRO A 70 22.79 12.21 -27.00
C PRO A 70 22.64 11.01 -26.06
N GLN A 71 22.06 11.22 -24.89
CA GLN A 71 21.79 10.17 -23.93
C GLN A 71 20.51 9.45 -24.34
N ILE A 72 20.52 8.13 -24.23
CA ILE A 72 19.34 7.28 -24.40
C ILE A 72 18.74 7.08 -23.01
N ASP A 73 17.51 7.48 -22.83
CA ASP A 73 16.78 7.28 -21.59
C ASP A 73 16.11 5.91 -21.56
N ILE A 74 16.06 5.34 -20.39
CA ILE A 74 15.47 4.03 -20.09
C ILE A 74 14.25 4.29 -19.20
N GLU A 75 13.15 3.60 -19.44
CA GLU A 75 11.97 3.62 -18.57
C GLU A 75 11.41 2.22 -18.38
N ILE A 76 10.58 2.03 -17.37
CA ILE A 76 9.77 0.81 -17.23
C ILE A 76 8.84 0.72 -18.44
N ASN A 77 8.79 -0.47 -19.05
CA ASN A 77 7.92 -0.73 -20.19
C ASN A 77 6.47 -0.99 -19.74
N PRO A 78 5.51 -0.09 -19.98
CA PRO A 78 4.10 -0.33 -19.63
C PRO A 78 3.53 -1.58 -20.29
N GLY A 79 4.01 -1.91 -21.50
CA GLY A 79 3.59 -3.08 -22.27
C GLY A 79 4.21 -4.40 -21.84
N ALA A 80 5.02 -4.45 -20.77
CA ALA A 80 5.64 -5.69 -20.31
C ALA A 80 4.62 -6.68 -19.70
N GLY A 81 3.49 -6.19 -19.24
CA GLY A 81 2.44 -6.97 -18.60
C GLY A 81 1.57 -6.13 -17.69
N TYR A 82 0.76 -6.78 -16.88
CA TYR A 82 -0.13 -6.10 -15.92
C TYR A 82 -0.08 -6.72 -14.53
N CYS A 83 -0.42 -5.91 -13.52
CA CYS A 83 -0.65 -6.32 -12.15
C CYS A 83 -2.15 -6.31 -11.86
N LEU A 84 -2.65 -7.38 -11.24
CA LEU A 84 -4.04 -7.51 -10.81
C LEU A 84 -4.14 -7.16 -9.32
N GLY A 85 -5.01 -6.23 -8.95
CA GLY A 85 -5.39 -5.92 -7.58
C GLY A 85 -6.80 -6.43 -7.29
N LEU A 86 -6.98 -7.16 -6.20
CA LEU A 86 -8.24 -7.66 -5.68
C LEU A 86 -8.43 -7.14 -4.25
N HIS A 87 -9.57 -6.52 -3.96
CA HIS A 87 -9.92 -6.06 -2.62
C HIS A 87 -11.25 -6.69 -2.19
N VAL A 88 -11.19 -7.53 -1.16
CA VAL A 88 -12.36 -8.19 -0.58
C VAL A 88 -12.80 -7.46 0.68
N ALA A 89 -13.92 -6.78 0.60
CA ALA A 89 -14.49 -6.00 1.69
C ALA A 89 -16.03 -6.05 1.65
N ALA A 90 -16.67 -6.04 2.81
CA ALA A 90 -18.14 -5.97 2.95
C ALA A 90 -18.91 -6.99 2.09
N GLY A 91 -18.35 -8.18 1.86
CA GLY A 91 -18.98 -9.23 1.06
C GLY A 91 -18.92 -9.02 -0.47
N LEU A 92 -18.10 -8.08 -0.92
CA LEU A 92 -17.81 -7.81 -2.33
C LEU A 92 -16.33 -8.04 -2.62
N CYS A 93 -16.03 -8.48 -3.85
CA CYS A 93 -14.69 -8.47 -4.42
C CYS A 93 -14.62 -7.37 -5.49
N HIS A 94 -13.79 -6.38 -5.24
CA HIS A 94 -13.44 -5.32 -6.18
C HIS A 94 -12.15 -5.71 -6.89
N ALA A 95 -12.02 -5.33 -8.16
CA ALA A 95 -10.83 -5.63 -8.95
C ALA A 95 -10.35 -4.42 -9.76
N ILE A 96 -9.05 -4.38 -9.99
CA ILE A 96 -8.39 -3.41 -10.86
C ILE A 96 -7.18 -4.07 -11.52
N ALA A 97 -6.95 -3.78 -12.79
CA ALA A 97 -5.71 -4.12 -13.46
C ALA A 97 -4.94 -2.84 -13.83
N THR A 98 -3.66 -2.82 -13.56
CA THR A 98 -2.77 -1.72 -13.93
C THR A 98 -1.59 -2.24 -14.75
N ASP A 99 -1.09 -1.44 -15.69
CA ASP A 99 0.20 -1.69 -16.30
C ASP A 99 1.36 -1.41 -15.32
N LEU A 100 2.60 -1.65 -15.74
CA LEU A 100 3.77 -1.41 -14.90
C LEU A 100 4.07 0.08 -14.64
N ALA A 101 3.46 0.99 -15.38
CA ALA A 101 3.52 2.43 -15.12
C ALA A 101 2.43 2.90 -14.15
N GLY A 102 1.51 2.01 -13.75
CA GLY A 102 0.39 2.31 -12.86
C GLY A 102 -0.87 2.82 -13.58
N ASN A 103 -0.90 2.81 -14.92
CA ASN A 103 -2.11 3.19 -15.65
C ASN A 103 -3.17 2.09 -15.52
N VAL A 104 -4.42 2.50 -15.28
CA VAL A 104 -5.54 1.57 -15.17
C VAL A 104 -5.90 1.02 -16.55
N LEU A 105 -5.80 -0.30 -16.69
CA LEU A 105 -6.21 -1.03 -17.91
C LEU A 105 -7.67 -1.45 -17.82
N ALA A 106 -8.11 -1.90 -16.65
CA ALA A 106 -9.48 -2.35 -16.42
C ALA A 106 -9.88 -2.17 -14.95
N ARG A 107 -11.15 -1.90 -14.73
CA ARG A 107 -11.79 -1.89 -13.42
C ARG A 107 -13.21 -2.43 -13.57
N PRO A 108 -13.40 -3.76 -13.55
CA PRO A 108 -14.72 -4.37 -13.67
C PRO A 108 -15.62 -4.01 -12.49
N GLU A 109 -16.91 -4.26 -12.64
CA GLU A 109 -17.86 -4.12 -11.53
C GLU A 109 -17.55 -5.10 -10.40
N ALA A 110 -17.77 -4.67 -9.16
CA ALA A 110 -17.59 -5.52 -7.99
C ALA A 110 -18.54 -6.72 -8.02
N ARG A 111 -18.06 -7.88 -7.58
CA ARG A 111 -18.81 -9.13 -7.54
C ARG A 111 -19.10 -9.54 -6.10
N ALA A 112 -20.27 -10.14 -5.86
CA ALA A 112 -20.59 -10.73 -4.55
C ALA A 112 -19.56 -11.80 -4.17
N PHE A 113 -19.09 -11.76 -2.93
CA PHE A 113 -18.02 -12.63 -2.40
C PHE A 113 -18.34 -13.22 -1.02
N ASN A 114 -19.61 -13.21 -0.65
CA ASN A 114 -20.12 -13.66 0.65
C ASN A 114 -20.76 -15.07 0.64
N GLY A 115 -20.70 -15.75 -0.49
CA GLY A 115 -21.24 -17.08 -0.67
C GLY A 115 -20.32 -18.21 -0.23
N ASP A 116 -20.64 -19.44 -0.64
CA ASP A 116 -19.79 -20.60 -0.47
C ASP A 116 -18.51 -20.55 -1.35
N HIS A 117 -17.68 -21.58 -1.22
CA HIS A 117 -16.41 -21.63 -1.97
C HIS A 117 -16.61 -21.60 -3.48
N GLY A 118 -17.64 -22.30 -4.02
CA GLY A 118 -17.94 -22.33 -5.45
C GLY A 118 -18.39 -20.98 -5.99
N GLN A 119 -19.24 -20.27 -5.24
CA GLN A 119 -19.70 -18.92 -5.60
C GLN A 119 -18.55 -17.91 -5.62
N ARG A 120 -17.61 -18.02 -4.67
CA ARG A 120 -16.40 -17.19 -4.62
C ARG A 120 -15.47 -17.45 -5.80
N LEU A 121 -15.23 -18.73 -6.13
CA LEU A 121 -14.45 -19.10 -7.29
C LEU A 121 -15.06 -18.55 -8.57
N ASN A 122 -16.35 -18.74 -8.78
CA ASN A 122 -17.04 -18.22 -9.96
C ASN A 122 -16.93 -16.68 -10.07
N ALA A 123 -17.03 -15.96 -8.95
CA ALA A 123 -16.85 -14.50 -8.96
C ALA A 123 -15.42 -14.12 -9.41
N LEU A 124 -14.41 -14.84 -8.95
CA LEU A 124 -13.01 -14.60 -9.34
C LEU A 124 -12.74 -14.99 -10.80
N GLU A 125 -13.34 -16.07 -11.29
CA GLU A 125 -13.25 -16.49 -12.70
C GLU A 125 -13.81 -15.42 -13.63
N VAL A 126 -15.00 -14.90 -13.32
CA VAL A 126 -15.63 -13.82 -14.10
C VAL A 126 -14.73 -12.58 -14.11
N ILE A 127 -14.24 -12.15 -12.95
CA ILE A 127 -13.30 -11.02 -12.84
C ILE A 127 -12.05 -11.27 -13.67
N SER A 128 -11.45 -12.48 -13.59
CA SER A 128 -10.23 -12.82 -14.34
C SER A 128 -10.45 -12.70 -15.85
N HIS A 129 -11.56 -13.26 -16.36
CA HIS A 129 -11.90 -13.18 -17.78
C HIS A 129 -12.12 -11.75 -18.28
N GLU A 130 -12.84 -10.92 -17.49
CA GLU A 130 -13.07 -9.51 -17.85
C GLU A 130 -11.73 -8.73 -17.92
N ILE A 131 -10.83 -8.97 -16.96
CA ILE A 131 -9.50 -8.34 -16.91
C ILE A 131 -8.63 -8.83 -18.07
N GLU A 132 -8.56 -10.14 -18.33
CA GLU A 132 -7.76 -10.73 -19.40
C GLU A 132 -8.20 -10.22 -20.77
N ALA A 133 -9.51 -10.10 -21.00
CA ALA A 133 -10.06 -9.52 -22.23
C ALA A 133 -9.65 -8.05 -22.40
N ALA A 134 -9.68 -7.25 -21.33
CA ALA A 134 -9.28 -5.85 -21.35
C ALA A 134 -7.76 -5.65 -21.45
N ALA A 135 -6.98 -6.59 -20.92
CA ALA A 135 -5.53 -6.55 -20.97
C ALA A 135 -4.93 -6.80 -22.37
N GLY A 136 -5.76 -7.21 -23.34
CA GLY A 136 -5.36 -7.27 -24.76
C GLY A 136 -4.17 -8.18 -25.07
N GLY A 137 -4.03 -9.30 -24.35
CA GLY A 137 -2.94 -10.26 -24.53
C GLY A 137 -1.68 -9.98 -23.70
N LEU A 138 -1.68 -8.96 -22.85
CA LEU A 138 -0.61 -8.75 -21.87
C LEU A 138 -0.59 -9.89 -20.84
N SER A 139 0.61 -10.30 -20.45
CA SER A 139 0.79 -11.31 -19.39
C SER A 139 0.57 -10.71 -18.01
N ARG A 140 -0.10 -11.45 -17.13
CA ARG A 140 -0.21 -11.07 -15.70
C ARG A 140 1.14 -11.31 -15.01
N LEU A 141 1.70 -10.28 -14.40
CA LEU A 141 2.98 -10.29 -13.72
C LEU A 141 2.86 -10.57 -12.21
N GLY A 142 1.67 -10.39 -11.65
CA GLY A 142 1.38 -10.69 -10.27
C GLY A 142 -0.04 -10.29 -9.88
N THR A 143 -0.48 -10.81 -8.72
CA THR A 143 -1.79 -10.52 -8.14
C THR A 143 -1.61 -10.10 -6.69
N GLY A 144 -2.14 -8.93 -6.32
CA GLY A 144 -2.27 -8.50 -4.93
C GLY A 144 -3.68 -8.74 -4.43
N VAL A 145 -3.82 -9.33 -3.28
CA VAL A 145 -5.10 -9.61 -2.62
C VAL A 145 -5.14 -8.87 -1.29
N VAL A 146 -6.08 -7.98 -1.16
CA VAL A 146 -6.31 -7.18 0.04
C VAL A 146 -7.59 -7.63 0.71
N VAL A 147 -7.50 -7.88 2.02
CA VAL A 147 -8.63 -8.33 2.83
C VAL A 147 -8.78 -7.42 4.03
N SER A 148 -9.96 -6.82 4.17
CA SER A 148 -10.27 -6.04 5.36
C SER A 148 -10.31 -6.93 6.61
N ARG A 149 -9.64 -6.52 7.69
CA ARG A 149 -9.48 -7.29 8.93
C ARG A 149 -10.74 -7.92 9.52
N PRO A 150 -11.90 -7.23 9.59
CA PRO A 150 -13.12 -7.84 10.10
C PRO A 150 -13.52 -9.11 9.34
N LEU A 151 -13.15 -9.22 8.07
CA LEU A 151 -13.40 -10.41 7.26
C LEU A 151 -12.39 -11.53 7.58
N ALA A 152 -11.10 -11.17 7.70
CA ALA A 152 -10.02 -12.09 8.04
C ALA A 152 -10.25 -12.77 9.41
N SER A 153 -10.71 -12.03 10.43
CA SER A 153 -11.01 -12.57 11.76
C SER A 153 -12.21 -13.52 11.82
N ARG A 154 -13.16 -13.40 10.89
CA ARG A 154 -14.29 -14.33 10.75
C ARG A 154 -13.90 -15.65 10.10
N TRP A 155 -12.74 -15.71 9.46
CA TRP A 155 -12.29 -16.85 8.68
C TRP A 155 -11.16 -17.64 9.34
N SER A 156 -10.61 -17.12 10.42
CA SER A 156 -9.61 -17.78 11.25
C SER A 156 -10.12 -17.93 12.69
N ALA A 157 -10.24 -19.15 13.16
CA ALA A 157 -10.53 -19.42 14.57
C ALA A 157 -9.40 -19.01 15.51
N THR A 158 -8.20 -18.73 14.97
CA THR A 158 -6.98 -18.41 15.72
C THR A 158 -6.57 -16.94 15.64
N GLY A 159 -7.25 -16.12 14.82
CA GLY A 159 -7.16 -14.66 14.86
C GLY A 159 -5.92 -14.01 14.23
N GLY A 160 -5.04 -14.75 13.59
CA GLY A 160 -3.84 -14.22 12.92
C GLY A 160 -4.00 -14.08 11.40
N LEU A 161 -3.30 -13.10 10.81
CA LEU A 161 -3.28 -12.89 9.36
C LEU A 161 -2.76 -14.15 8.62
N ALA A 162 -1.77 -14.84 9.19
CA ALA A 162 -1.15 -16.04 8.62
C ALA A 162 -2.13 -17.22 8.49
N ASP A 163 -3.02 -17.43 9.48
CA ASP A 163 -3.99 -18.52 9.44
C ASP A 163 -5.16 -18.22 8.53
N ALA A 164 -5.58 -16.94 8.48
CA ALA A 164 -6.55 -16.48 7.49
C ALA A 164 -6.01 -16.65 6.07
N GLN A 165 -4.72 -16.43 5.84
CA GLN A 165 -4.06 -16.66 4.56
C GLN A 165 -4.18 -18.12 4.10
N ALA A 166 -3.98 -19.10 4.96
CA ALA A 166 -3.97 -20.52 4.57
C ALA A 166 -5.34 -21.02 4.09
N GLU A 167 -6.43 -20.58 4.72
CA GLU A 167 -7.79 -20.99 4.33
C GLU A 167 -8.38 -20.13 3.22
N PHE A 168 -8.04 -18.84 3.22
CA PHE A 168 -8.49 -17.85 2.24
C PHE A 168 -7.69 -17.92 0.93
N ALA A 169 -6.43 -18.32 0.98
CA ALA A 169 -5.54 -18.35 -0.17
C ALA A 169 -5.95 -19.39 -1.23
N LYS A 170 -6.51 -20.52 -0.81
CA LYS A 170 -6.82 -21.64 -1.72
C LYS A 170 -7.60 -21.27 -2.99
N PRO A 171 -8.72 -20.51 -2.95
CA PRO A 171 -9.42 -20.08 -4.15
C PRO A 171 -8.56 -19.19 -5.06
N PHE A 172 -7.76 -18.31 -4.46
CA PHE A 172 -6.89 -17.41 -5.20
C PHE A 172 -5.68 -18.15 -5.79
N GLU A 173 -5.10 -19.10 -5.06
CA GLU A 173 -4.00 -19.94 -5.52
C GLU A 173 -4.43 -20.77 -6.72
N ALA A 174 -5.61 -21.36 -6.67
CA ALA A 174 -6.15 -22.17 -7.77
C ALA A 174 -6.27 -21.40 -9.09
N LEU A 175 -6.66 -20.11 -9.03
CA LEU A 175 -6.88 -19.28 -10.21
C LEU A 175 -5.66 -18.43 -10.62
N PHE A 176 -4.83 -18.07 -9.64
CA PHE A 176 -3.79 -17.06 -9.86
C PHE A 176 -2.35 -17.57 -9.64
N ALA A 177 -2.14 -18.88 -9.45
CA ALA A 177 -0.82 -19.47 -9.22
C ALA A 177 0.19 -19.31 -10.38
N SER A 178 -0.26 -18.91 -11.57
CA SER A 178 0.63 -18.69 -12.74
C SER A 178 1.55 -17.47 -12.58
N ALA A 179 1.32 -16.62 -11.58
CA ALA A 179 2.12 -15.44 -11.27
C ALA A 179 2.17 -15.21 -9.74
N PRO A 180 3.16 -14.47 -9.21
CA PRO A 180 3.27 -14.20 -7.77
C PRO A 180 1.98 -13.65 -7.17
N LEU A 181 1.60 -14.17 -6.01
CA LEU A 181 0.42 -13.78 -5.24
C LEU A 181 0.85 -13.15 -3.93
N VAL A 182 0.40 -11.92 -3.68
CA VAL A 182 0.77 -11.12 -2.50
C VAL A 182 -0.49 -10.77 -1.71
N PHE A 183 -0.52 -11.16 -0.44
CA PHE A 183 -1.65 -10.85 0.46
C PHE A 183 -1.29 -9.71 1.40
N GLU A 184 -2.24 -8.80 1.64
CA GLU A 184 -2.05 -7.68 2.56
C GLU A 184 -3.38 -7.24 3.20
N ASN A 185 -3.29 -6.48 4.29
CA ASN A 185 -4.43 -5.79 4.87
C ASN A 185 -4.70 -4.45 4.14
N ASP A 186 -5.87 -3.88 4.39
CA ASP A 186 -6.34 -2.63 3.76
C ASP A 186 -5.48 -1.41 4.08
N ALA A 187 -5.00 -1.28 5.31
CA ALA A 187 -4.18 -0.13 5.73
C ALA A 187 -2.78 -0.16 5.10
N ASN A 188 -2.11 -1.32 5.11
CA ASN A 188 -0.81 -1.49 4.47
C ASN A 188 -0.92 -1.32 2.95
N ALA A 189 -1.95 -1.89 2.32
CA ALA A 189 -2.19 -1.71 0.90
C ALA A 189 -2.44 -0.24 0.55
N ALA A 190 -3.28 0.46 1.32
CA ALA A 190 -3.52 1.89 1.13
C ALA A 190 -2.25 2.73 1.29
N ALA A 191 -1.39 2.39 2.25
CA ALA A 191 -0.08 3.01 2.40
C ALA A 191 0.80 2.79 1.15
N MET A 192 0.77 1.59 0.56
CA MET A 192 1.51 1.31 -0.67
C MET A 192 0.93 2.05 -1.88
N ALA A 193 -0.38 2.30 -1.91
CA ALA A 193 -0.98 3.20 -2.90
C ALA A 193 -0.45 4.64 -2.78
N GLU A 194 -0.34 5.16 -1.55
CA GLU A 194 0.24 6.48 -1.29
C GLU A 194 1.73 6.55 -1.68
N TYR A 195 2.48 5.49 -1.41
CA TYR A 195 3.89 5.40 -1.77
C TYR A 195 4.13 5.39 -3.27
N THR A 196 3.22 4.79 -4.04
CA THR A 196 3.35 4.68 -5.50
C THR A 196 2.71 5.83 -6.26
N HIS A 197 1.54 6.31 -5.81
CA HIS A 197 0.68 7.22 -6.57
C HIS A 197 0.23 8.46 -5.80
N GLY A 198 0.41 8.50 -4.47
CA GLY A 198 -0.17 9.53 -3.61
C GLY A 198 0.84 10.44 -2.92
N GLN A 199 0.47 10.89 -1.74
CA GLN A 199 1.19 11.89 -0.94
C GLN A 199 2.55 11.40 -0.41
N ALA A 200 2.73 10.07 -0.22
CA ALA A 200 4.00 9.51 0.24
C ALA A 200 4.98 9.17 -0.90
N LYS A 201 4.69 9.60 -2.13
CA LYS A 201 5.59 9.35 -3.27
C LYS A 201 6.98 9.95 -3.03
N GLY A 202 8.00 9.10 -3.14
CA GLY A 202 9.39 9.47 -2.89
C GLY A 202 9.83 9.47 -1.43
N ARG A 203 8.94 9.17 -0.47
CA ARG A 203 9.23 9.07 0.97
C ARG A 203 9.34 7.60 1.38
N GLY A 204 10.49 7.21 1.94
CA GLY A 204 10.72 5.84 2.38
C GLY A 204 10.14 5.53 3.76
N ASP A 205 10.06 6.53 4.64
CA ASP A 205 9.69 6.37 6.04
C ASP A 205 8.47 7.25 6.37
N PHE A 206 7.31 6.66 6.44
CA PHE A 206 6.07 7.38 6.73
C PHE A 206 5.06 6.51 7.48
N LEU A 207 4.09 7.16 8.07
CA LEU A 207 2.94 6.50 8.70
C LEU A 207 1.69 6.77 7.87
N TYR A 208 0.82 5.78 7.80
CA TYR A 208 -0.49 5.92 7.21
C TYR A 208 -1.56 5.67 8.27
N LEU A 209 -2.43 6.64 8.49
CA LEU A 209 -3.57 6.52 9.39
C LEU A 209 -4.83 6.28 8.56
N PHE A 210 -5.37 5.07 8.68
CA PHE A 210 -6.53 4.61 7.92
C PHE A 210 -7.82 4.90 8.69
N LEU A 211 -8.65 5.80 8.16
CA LEU A 211 -9.99 6.10 8.65
C LEU A 211 -11.05 5.42 7.77
N GLY A 212 -11.92 4.65 8.41
CA GLY A 212 -13.06 3.98 7.81
C GLY A 212 -14.10 3.65 8.87
N GLU A 213 -14.87 2.56 8.68
CA GLU A 213 -15.75 2.04 9.74
C GLU A 213 -14.96 1.82 11.04
N GLY A 214 -13.70 1.40 10.93
CA GLY A 214 -12.73 1.39 12.01
C GLY A 214 -11.56 2.33 11.76
N VAL A 215 -10.62 2.36 12.72
CA VAL A 215 -9.33 3.06 12.60
C VAL A 215 -8.22 2.03 12.60
N GLY A 216 -7.42 2.05 11.56
CA GLY A 216 -6.22 1.25 11.40
C GLY A 216 -5.00 2.11 11.08
N GLY A 217 -3.91 1.47 10.66
CA GLY A 217 -2.77 2.19 10.16
C GLY A 217 -1.69 1.27 9.61
N ALA A 218 -0.70 1.89 9.01
CA ALA A 218 0.49 1.23 8.49
C ALA A 218 1.74 2.01 8.89
N ILE A 219 2.80 1.27 9.17
CA ILE A 219 4.15 1.79 9.34
C ILE A 219 4.90 1.39 8.08
N VAL A 220 5.45 2.36 7.36
CA VAL A 220 6.31 2.09 6.21
C VAL A 220 7.71 2.54 6.55
N GLN A 221 8.67 1.64 6.38
CA GLN A 221 10.08 1.90 6.63
C GLN A 221 10.91 1.47 5.42
N SER A 222 11.70 2.38 4.89
CA SER A 222 12.48 2.18 3.66
C SER A 222 11.61 1.71 2.46
N GLY A 223 10.35 2.18 2.41
CA GLY A 223 9.39 1.83 1.35
C GLY A 223 8.74 0.46 1.51
N VAL A 224 8.89 -0.20 2.65
CA VAL A 224 8.34 -1.53 2.94
C VAL A 224 7.41 -1.45 4.16
N PRO A 225 6.22 -2.07 4.11
CA PRO A 225 5.34 -2.15 5.27
C PRO A 225 5.95 -2.98 6.39
N VAL A 226 5.86 -2.48 7.62
CA VAL A 226 6.28 -3.17 8.83
C VAL A 226 5.12 -4.00 9.37
N HIS A 227 5.23 -5.32 9.35
CA HIS A 227 4.17 -6.21 9.83
C HIS A 227 4.24 -6.48 11.34
N GLY A 228 5.44 -6.35 11.94
CA GLY A 228 5.67 -6.73 13.34
C GLY A 228 5.73 -8.25 13.54
N GLY A 229 6.15 -8.69 14.73
CA GLY A 229 6.39 -10.10 15.03
C GLY A 229 5.13 -10.99 15.01
N ARG A 230 3.92 -10.39 15.01
CA ARG A 230 2.63 -11.09 14.96
C ARG A 230 1.69 -10.55 13.89
N GLY A 231 2.20 -9.76 12.94
CA GLY A 231 1.40 -9.14 11.90
C GLY A 231 0.46 -8.02 12.38
N ASN A 232 0.70 -7.44 13.57
CA ASN A 232 -0.18 -6.44 14.19
C ASN A 232 0.48 -5.05 14.31
N ALA A 233 1.58 -4.76 13.60
CA ALA A 233 2.11 -3.41 13.56
C ALA A 233 1.10 -2.45 12.89
N GLY A 234 1.10 -1.20 13.33
CA GLY A 234 0.18 -0.20 12.78
C GLY A 234 -1.22 -0.19 13.38
N GLU A 235 -1.49 -0.88 14.50
CA GLU A 235 -2.75 -0.83 15.25
C GLU A 235 -2.97 0.53 15.94
N PHE A 236 -2.85 1.62 15.19
CA PHE A 236 -2.95 2.99 15.72
C PHE A 236 -4.32 3.31 16.29
N GLY A 237 -5.38 2.66 15.80
CA GLY A 237 -6.72 2.78 16.36
C GLY A 237 -6.80 2.40 17.84
N HIS A 238 -5.83 1.63 18.35
CA HIS A 238 -5.80 1.20 19.76
C HIS A 238 -4.80 1.97 20.63
N ILE A 239 -4.24 3.08 20.14
CA ILE A 239 -3.52 4.05 20.99
C ILE A 239 -4.47 4.58 22.05
N LEU A 240 -4.06 4.51 23.31
CA LEU A 240 -4.84 5.03 24.44
C LEU A 240 -4.71 6.55 24.52
N ILE A 241 -5.80 7.24 24.21
CA ILE A 241 -5.87 8.70 24.19
C ILE A 241 -6.33 9.24 25.56
N ASP A 242 -7.32 8.61 26.19
CA ASP A 242 -7.88 8.98 27.47
C ASP A 242 -8.40 7.74 28.21
N PRO A 243 -7.80 7.36 29.36
CA PRO A 243 -8.24 6.18 30.14
C PRO A 243 -9.71 6.25 30.60
N LYS A 244 -10.31 7.45 30.63
CA LYS A 244 -11.72 7.67 30.98
C LYS A 244 -12.65 7.72 29.77
N GLY A 245 -12.10 7.60 28.57
CA GLY A 245 -12.84 7.68 27.30
C GLY A 245 -13.81 6.52 27.05
N PRO A 246 -14.39 6.47 25.84
CA PRO A 246 -15.37 5.46 25.46
C PRO A 246 -14.79 4.05 25.51
N LYS A 247 -15.66 3.05 25.70
CA LYS A 247 -15.26 1.64 25.59
C LYS A 247 -14.85 1.31 24.16
N CYS A 248 -13.77 0.57 24.01
CA CYS A 248 -13.33 0.04 22.73
C CYS A 248 -13.63 -1.47 22.67
N HIS A 249 -13.88 -1.98 21.47
CA HIS A 249 -14.12 -3.42 21.23
C HIS A 249 -12.90 -4.30 21.60
N CYS A 250 -11.68 -3.73 21.67
CA CYS A 250 -10.48 -4.46 22.12
C CYS A 250 -10.46 -4.73 23.64
N GLY A 251 -11.44 -4.24 24.40
CA GLY A 251 -11.56 -4.38 25.85
C GLY A 251 -11.05 -3.18 26.66
N ASN A 252 -10.24 -2.29 26.04
CA ASN A 252 -9.76 -1.06 26.69
C ASN A 252 -10.80 0.08 26.63
N ARG A 253 -10.45 1.21 27.26
CA ARG A 253 -11.20 2.47 27.16
C ARG A 253 -10.33 3.57 26.58
N GLY A 254 -10.95 4.49 25.82
CA GLY A 254 -10.30 5.67 25.30
C GLY A 254 -9.27 5.43 24.21
N CYS A 255 -9.40 4.34 23.49
CA CYS A 255 -8.64 4.11 22.25
C CYS A 255 -8.99 5.16 21.20
N LEU A 256 -8.05 5.54 20.35
CA LEU A 256 -8.25 6.45 19.22
C LEU A 256 -9.43 6.04 18.33
N HIS A 257 -9.64 4.73 18.12
CA HIS A 257 -10.78 4.17 17.42
C HIS A 257 -12.12 4.71 17.91
N GLY A 258 -12.31 4.80 19.23
CA GLY A 258 -13.56 5.28 19.83
C GLY A 258 -13.88 6.75 19.55
N TYR A 259 -12.92 7.51 19.04
CA TYR A 259 -13.08 8.93 18.69
C TYR A 259 -13.18 9.17 17.20
N LEU A 260 -12.47 8.38 16.39
CA LEU A 260 -12.30 8.65 14.95
C LEU A 260 -13.09 7.71 14.04
N ALA A 261 -13.45 6.50 14.49
CA ALA A 261 -14.11 5.52 13.64
C ALA A 261 -15.50 5.99 13.19
N LEU A 262 -15.85 5.71 11.92
CA LEU A 262 -17.14 6.11 11.35
C LEU A 262 -18.32 5.35 11.98
N ASP A 263 -18.10 4.12 12.49
CA ASP A 263 -19.11 3.40 13.26
C ASP A 263 -19.50 4.18 14.53
N GLY A 264 -18.52 4.79 15.22
CA GLY A 264 -18.76 5.68 16.36
C GLY A 264 -19.46 6.99 15.98
N LEU A 265 -19.07 7.60 14.85
CA LEU A 265 -19.71 8.82 14.35
C LEU A 265 -21.20 8.62 14.08
N ARG A 266 -21.62 7.47 13.58
CA ARG A 266 -23.01 7.16 13.28
C ARG A 266 -23.93 7.27 14.50
N HIS A 267 -23.42 7.04 15.72
CA HIS A 267 -24.19 7.22 16.96
C HIS A 267 -24.50 8.69 17.29
N PHE A 268 -23.79 9.63 16.68
CA PHE A 268 -24.03 11.07 16.82
C PHE A 268 -24.98 11.62 15.74
N LEU A 269 -25.23 10.86 14.67
CA LEU A 269 -26.12 11.27 13.60
C LEU A 269 -27.57 10.86 13.92
N PRO A 270 -28.59 11.63 13.47
CA PRO A 270 -29.95 11.16 13.47
C PRO A 270 -30.08 9.85 12.68
N THR A 271 -31.01 8.98 13.08
CA THR A 271 -31.30 7.74 12.37
C THR A 271 -31.55 8.03 10.88
N ASP A 272 -30.85 7.30 10.01
CA ASP A 272 -30.92 7.42 8.54
C ASP A 272 -30.41 8.75 7.94
N ALA A 273 -29.79 9.63 8.73
CA ALA A 273 -29.17 10.83 8.19
C ALA A 273 -27.90 10.47 7.39
N PRO A 274 -27.77 10.96 6.15
CA PRO A 274 -26.55 10.76 5.39
C PRO A 274 -25.38 11.49 6.06
N LEU A 275 -24.19 10.91 6.01
CA LEU A 275 -22.98 11.59 6.41
C LEU A 275 -22.62 12.64 5.34
N ALA A 276 -22.83 13.91 5.71
CA ALA A 276 -22.57 15.07 4.85
C ALA A 276 -21.97 16.21 5.68
N PRO A 277 -21.32 17.21 5.04
CA PRO A 277 -20.75 18.35 5.75
C PRO A 277 -21.76 19.08 6.66
N GLU A 278 -23.01 19.16 6.22
CA GLU A 278 -24.10 19.89 6.88
C GLU A 278 -24.67 19.11 8.08
N THR A 279 -24.55 17.80 8.08
CA THR A 279 -25.03 16.92 9.16
C THR A 279 -23.96 16.55 10.16
N LEU A 280 -22.70 16.95 9.93
CA LEU A 280 -21.55 16.58 10.79
C LEU A 280 -21.69 17.19 12.19
N PRO A 281 -21.79 16.37 13.28
CA PRO A 281 -21.95 16.88 14.62
C PRO A 281 -20.67 17.56 15.12
N GLN A 282 -20.74 18.83 15.50
CA GLN A 282 -19.57 19.59 15.94
C GLN A 282 -18.92 18.99 17.19
N ALA A 283 -19.72 18.48 18.14
CA ALA A 283 -19.19 17.85 19.35
C ALA A 283 -18.34 16.59 19.03
N TRP A 284 -18.75 15.82 18.03
CA TRP A 284 -17.92 14.69 17.56
C TRP A 284 -16.64 15.20 16.90
N LEU A 285 -16.75 16.20 16.01
CA LEU A 285 -15.60 16.77 15.31
C LEU A 285 -14.55 17.32 16.28
N ASP A 286 -14.98 18.01 17.34
CA ASP A 286 -14.10 18.55 18.39
C ASP A 286 -13.36 17.44 19.14
N GLY A 287 -14.09 16.40 19.55
CA GLY A 287 -13.52 15.25 20.24
C GLY A 287 -12.56 14.46 19.37
N ALA A 288 -12.94 14.22 18.10
CA ALA A 288 -12.14 13.51 17.13
C ALA A 288 -10.84 14.27 16.79
N ALA A 289 -10.92 15.57 16.54
CA ALA A 289 -9.78 16.43 16.26
C ALA A 289 -8.80 16.50 17.44
N SER A 290 -9.31 16.62 18.67
CA SER A 290 -8.47 16.58 19.88
C SER A 290 -7.78 15.24 20.08
N ALA A 291 -8.48 14.12 19.82
CA ALA A 291 -7.91 12.79 19.91
C ALA A 291 -6.84 12.56 18.84
N LEU A 292 -7.10 13.01 17.61
CA LEU A 292 -6.14 12.94 16.49
C LEU A 292 -4.85 13.69 16.82
N SER A 293 -4.95 14.93 17.33
CA SER A 293 -3.80 15.74 17.75
C SER A 293 -2.88 14.99 18.72
N ARG A 294 -3.45 14.39 19.77
CA ARG A 294 -2.67 13.62 20.76
C ARG A 294 -2.01 12.37 20.16
N ALA A 295 -2.73 11.68 19.28
CA ALA A 295 -2.19 10.51 18.58
C ALA A 295 -1.00 10.91 17.70
N LEU A 296 -1.12 12.01 16.95
CA LEU A 296 -0.07 12.48 16.05
C LEU A 296 1.21 12.83 16.79
N VAL A 297 1.13 13.58 17.88
CA VAL A 297 2.29 13.90 18.72
C VAL A 297 2.98 12.61 19.23
N SER A 298 2.21 11.62 19.65
CA SER A 298 2.75 10.34 20.11
C SER A 298 3.43 9.57 18.97
N LEU A 299 2.79 9.52 17.80
CA LEU A 299 3.33 8.83 16.61
C LEU A 299 4.61 9.49 16.11
N GLU A 300 4.65 10.81 16.06
CA GLU A 300 5.88 11.54 15.68
C GLU A 300 7.03 11.26 16.64
N ASN A 301 6.76 11.31 17.96
CA ASN A 301 7.80 11.06 18.97
C ASN A 301 8.33 9.62 19.00
N ILE A 302 7.53 8.65 18.54
CA ILE A 302 7.90 7.22 18.56
C ILE A 302 8.58 6.80 17.27
N PHE A 303 8.10 7.29 16.12
CA PHE A 303 8.52 6.78 14.81
C PHE A 303 9.40 7.75 14.02
N ASP A 304 9.41 9.04 14.38
CA ASP A 304 10.14 10.09 13.65
C ASP A 304 9.95 10.00 12.11
N PRO A 305 8.68 9.98 11.62
CA PRO A 305 8.40 9.74 10.20
C PRO A 305 8.65 10.99 9.35
N GLN A 306 8.97 10.80 8.07
CA GLN A 306 9.05 11.89 7.09
C GLN A 306 7.68 12.54 6.83
N ALA A 307 6.59 11.76 6.97
CA ALA A 307 5.22 12.24 6.85
C ALA A 307 4.25 11.33 7.62
N ILE A 308 3.08 11.88 7.98
CA ILE A 308 1.91 11.11 8.37
C ILE A 308 0.81 11.39 7.35
N VAL A 309 0.31 10.35 6.68
CA VAL A 309 -0.77 10.47 5.69
C VAL A 309 -2.07 10.00 6.33
N LEU A 310 -3.08 10.86 6.35
CA LEU A 310 -4.44 10.54 6.80
C LEU A 310 -5.29 10.17 5.58
N GLY A 311 -5.83 8.97 5.54
CA GLY A 311 -6.62 8.48 4.43
C GLY A 311 -7.60 7.38 4.84
N GLY A 312 -7.94 6.47 3.92
CA GLY A 312 -8.86 5.36 4.15
C GLY A 312 -10.16 5.48 3.36
N THR A 313 -11.21 4.84 3.85
CA THR A 313 -12.54 4.85 3.20
C THR A 313 -13.45 6.00 3.66
N ALA A 314 -13.03 6.76 4.66
CA ALA A 314 -13.74 7.97 5.06
C ALA A 314 -13.79 8.99 3.91
N PRO A 315 -14.89 9.76 3.77
CA PRO A 315 -14.97 10.79 2.76
C PRO A 315 -13.82 11.81 2.87
N VAL A 316 -13.21 12.15 1.75
CA VAL A 316 -12.04 13.07 1.72
C VAL A 316 -12.36 14.43 2.37
N TRP A 317 -13.59 14.95 2.18
CA TRP A 317 -14.02 16.19 2.83
C TRP A 317 -13.99 16.09 4.37
N LEU A 318 -14.31 14.90 4.94
CA LEU A 318 -14.26 14.67 6.38
C LEU A 318 -12.81 14.68 6.91
N LEU A 319 -11.89 14.07 6.16
CA LEU A 319 -10.46 14.08 6.51
C LEU A 319 -9.92 15.53 6.53
N HIS A 320 -10.28 16.34 5.54
CA HIS A 320 -9.92 17.76 5.53
C HIS A 320 -10.52 18.53 6.71
N LYS A 321 -11.80 18.28 7.03
CA LYS A 321 -12.46 18.90 8.19
C LYS A 321 -11.80 18.53 9.51
N LEU A 322 -11.37 17.28 9.66
CA LEU A 322 -10.64 16.82 10.86
C LEU A 322 -9.30 17.54 11.01
N VAL A 323 -8.52 17.63 9.92
CA VAL A 323 -7.21 18.32 9.94
C VAL A 323 -7.40 19.83 10.16
N GLU A 324 -8.36 20.46 9.49
CA GLU A 324 -8.70 21.87 9.69
C GLU A 324 -9.09 22.15 11.15
N ARG A 325 -9.96 21.29 11.74
CA ARG A 325 -10.43 21.46 13.13
C ARG A 325 -9.33 21.21 14.15
N MET A 326 -8.45 20.25 13.88
CA MET A 326 -7.31 19.97 14.72
C MET A 326 -6.33 21.14 14.78
N GLY A 327 -6.09 21.81 13.65
CA GLY A 327 -5.07 22.86 13.53
C GLY A 327 -3.67 22.33 13.81
N ASP A 328 -2.88 23.10 14.57
CA ASP A 328 -1.58 22.65 15.06
C ASP A 328 -1.76 21.56 16.12
N PRO A 329 -1.23 20.35 15.92
CA PRO A 329 -1.34 19.28 16.91
C PRO A 329 -0.54 19.51 18.21
N GLY A 330 0.20 20.62 18.30
CA GLY A 330 1.02 20.93 19.47
C GLY A 330 2.47 20.42 19.36
N PRO A 331 3.31 20.68 20.36
CA PRO A 331 4.74 20.41 20.28
C PRO A 331 5.04 18.90 20.29
N SER A 332 5.99 18.51 19.47
CA SER A 332 6.64 17.20 19.49
C SER A 332 8.16 17.39 19.53
N VAL A 333 8.94 16.31 19.52
CA VAL A 333 10.40 16.39 19.46
C VAL A 333 10.95 16.78 18.07
N ARG A 334 10.09 16.94 17.07
CA ARG A 334 10.49 17.38 15.73
C ARG A 334 11.09 18.78 15.79
N SER A 335 12.18 18.98 15.05
CA SER A 335 12.86 20.28 14.91
C SER A 335 12.51 21.01 13.61
N ASP A 336 11.80 20.37 12.69
CA ASP A 336 11.46 20.82 11.33
C ASP A 336 10.07 21.50 11.28
N ALA A 337 9.87 22.52 12.11
CA ALA A 337 8.59 23.22 12.27
C ALA A 337 7.98 23.84 10.96
N ALA A 338 8.71 23.80 9.84
CA ALA A 338 8.28 24.35 8.55
C ALA A 338 7.57 23.31 7.66
N GLU A 339 7.58 22.02 7.99
CA GLU A 339 6.97 20.98 7.16
C GLU A 339 5.54 20.63 7.63
N THR A 340 4.67 20.33 6.66
CA THR A 340 3.32 19.85 6.94
C THR A 340 3.39 18.51 7.67
N ARG A 341 2.84 18.47 8.88
CA ARG A 341 2.90 17.29 9.76
C ARG A 341 1.95 16.18 9.33
N VAL A 342 0.81 16.55 8.74
CA VAL A 342 -0.23 15.61 8.30
C VAL A 342 -0.68 15.97 6.90
N GLU A 343 -0.65 15.01 6.00
CA GLU A 343 -1.14 15.15 4.64
C GLU A 343 -2.42 14.35 4.46
N VAL A 344 -3.40 14.91 3.77
CA VAL A 344 -4.66 14.21 3.49
C VAL A 344 -4.55 13.49 2.16
N SER A 345 -4.86 12.20 2.16
CA SER A 345 -4.93 11.36 0.97
C SER A 345 -5.98 11.84 -0.02
N GLY A 346 -5.61 11.92 -1.29
CA GLY A 346 -6.54 12.16 -2.39
C GLY A 346 -7.11 10.88 -3.02
N LEU A 347 -6.67 9.69 -2.61
CA LEU A 347 -7.05 8.40 -3.24
C LEU A 347 -8.46 7.93 -2.85
N GLY A 348 -8.99 8.42 -1.73
CA GLY A 348 -10.33 8.15 -1.25
C GLY A 348 -10.60 6.65 -1.06
N GLN A 349 -11.85 6.21 -1.29
CA GLN A 349 -12.29 4.83 -1.07
C GLN A 349 -11.57 3.78 -1.93
N SER A 350 -10.86 4.20 -2.97
CA SER A 350 -10.11 3.29 -3.85
C SER A 350 -8.69 2.99 -3.36
N CYS A 351 -8.23 3.60 -2.26
CA CYS A 351 -6.86 3.49 -1.78
C CYS A 351 -6.38 2.04 -1.62
N ALA A 352 -7.17 1.18 -0.93
CA ALA A 352 -6.81 -0.21 -0.72
C ALA A 352 -6.81 -1.03 -2.03
N LEU A 353 -7.73 -0.75 -2.96
CA LEU A 353 -7.79 -1.41 -4.26
C LEU A 353 -6.61 -1.01 -5.17
N ILE A 354 -6.26 0.27 -5.21
CA ILE A 354 -5.07 0.77 -5.93
C ILE A 354 -3.81 0.13 -5.31
N GLY A 355 -3.76 0.09 -3.97
CA GLY A 355 -2.68 -0.57 -3.25
C GLY A 355 -2.57 -2.06 -3.58
N ALA A 356 -3.67 -2.77 -3.71
CA ALA A 356 -3.67 -4.17 -4.10
C ALA A 356 -2.93 -4.39 -5.44
N ALA A 357 -3.18 -3.55 -6.47
CA ALA A 357 -2.44 -3.63 -7.73
C ALA A 357 -0.97 -3.19 -7.60
N ALA A 358 -0.67 -2.28 -6.67
CA ALA A 358 0.70 -1.83 -6.42
C ALA A 358 1.58 -2.89 -5.71
N LEU A 359 1.00 -3.77 -4.89
CA LEU A 359 1.76 -4.80 -4.16
C LEU A 359 2.61 -5.71 -5.05
N PRO A 360 2.08 -6.36 -6.10
CA PRO A 360 2.90 -7.18 -6.98
C PRO A 360 3.90 -6.36 -7.79
N LEU A 361 3.56 -5.12 -8.18
CA LEU A 361 4.50 -4.21 -8.82
C LEU A 361 5.70 -3.90 -7.90
N LEU A 362 5.43 -3.60 -6.63
CA LEU A 362 6.47 -3.35 -5.63
C LEU A 362 7.31 -4.60 -5.36
N ALA A 363 6.68 -5.77 -5.25
CA ALA A 363 7.40 -7.04 -5.10
C ALA A 363 8.35 -7.32 -6.28
N LEU A 364 7.99 -6.88 -7.49
CA LEU A 364 8.82 -7.01 -8.69
C LEU A 364 9.94 -5.97 -8.74
N THR A 365 9.68 -4.73 -8.27
CA THR A 365 10.54 -3.57 -8.54
C THR A 365 11.28 -3.03 -7.32
N SER A 366 10.86 -3.34 -6.08
CA SER A 366 11.50 -2.81 -4.89
C SER A 366 12.61 -3.74 -4.38
N PRO A 367 13.78 -3.19 -4.01
CA PRO A 367 14.86 -3.97 -3.42
C PRO A 367 14.47 -4.41 -2.00
N ASP A 368 14.46 -5.72 -1.78
CA ASP A 368 14.27 -6.31 -0.44
C ASP A 368 15.64 -6.80 0.08
N PRO A 369 16.19 -6.16 1.13
CA PRO A 369 17.45 -6.60 1.73
C PRO A 369 17.41 -8.05 2.24
N ALA A 370 16.24 -8.56 2.62
CA ALA A 370 16.07 -9.95 3.03
C ALA A 370 16.38 -10.91 1.87
N THR A 371 16.27 -10.46 0.62
CA THR A 371 16.67 -11.26 -0.56
C THR A 371 18.17 -11.62 -0.50
N LEU A 372 19.00 -10.76 0.07
CA LEU A 372 20.42 -11.01 0.22
C LEU A 372 20.74 -11.99 1.37
N MET A 373 19.79 -12.22 2.27
CA MET A 373 19.95 -13.04 3.48
C MET A 373 19.22 -14.39 3.40
N LYS A 374 18.49 -14.67 2.33
CA LYS A 374 17.80 -15.96 2.18
C LYS A 374 18.81 -17.08 1.99
N GLU A 375 18.76 -18.07 2.88
CA GLU A 375 19.45 -19.34 2.69
C GLU A 375 18.96 -19.98 1.38
N PRO A 376 19.86 -20.61 0.59
CA PRO A 376 19.41 -21.43 -0.51
C PRO A 376 18.50 -22.53 0.08
N SER A 377 17.27 -22.63 -0.42
CA SER A 377 16.42 -23.79 -0.15
C SER A 377 17.20 -25.02 -0.53
N VAL A 378 17.55 -25.84 0.45
CA VAL A 378 18.10 -27.17 0.22
C VAL A 378 16.93 -27.97 -0.38
N GLU A 379 16.93 -28.11 -1.70
CA GLU A 379 16.11 -29.12 -2.35
C GLU A 379 16.55 -30.49 -1.82
N THR A 380 15.71 -31.09 -0.98
CA THR A 380 15.82 -32.51 -0.56
C THR A 380 14.99 -33.37 -1.50
#